data_0bc3ee588da3df66c171d3bd3612ec34
#
_entry.id   0bc3ee588da3df66c171d3bd3612ec34
#
_cell.length_a   1.000
_cell.length_b   1.000
_cell.length_c   1.000
_cell.angle_alpha   90.00
_cell.angle_beta   90.00
_cell.angle_gamma   90.00
#
_symmetry.space_group_name_H-M   'P 1'
#
loop_
_entity.id
_entity.type
_entity.pdbx_description
1 polymer ?
#
loop_
_entity_poly.entity_id
_entity_poly.type
_entity_poly.pdbx_seq_one_letter_code
_entity_poly.pdbx_strand_id
1 'polypeptide(L)'
;MLNTTDLLIANRFEAGHTDIDGLIAPLAERAQDSASLIVGYAPTSTRLREDAIPYFHICGAYAEHPPVRVLIVGGWFGNEVRSPYAIARLIATLEMDEALSAGVEVTAFPVANLVANRSNSYLTEEQIATGARCWEDSPAEHVKVIERELHRYPYDLVVFLRENPRALETDAEVWLAEESHKRVLGAALKAYAAETPNFRWKTNPTTPVYRRSFTPVPKVARQPSEVVIGLSAAGSPSEQTTDVAGIVFALLKALRDARQAGAL
;
A
#
# COMPACT_ATOMS: atom_id res chain seq x y z
N MET A 1 -7.71 12.62 -20.77
CA MET A 1 -9.05 11.99 -20.75
C MET A 1 -9.05 10.98 -19.63
N LEU A 2 -9.93 11.11 -18.64
CA LEU A 2 -10.08 10.11 -17.59
C LEU A 2 -10.56 8.81 -18.24
N ASN A 3 -9.92 7.71 -17.92
CA ASN A 3 -10.30 6.39 -18.40
C ASN A 3 -11.66 5.99 -17.80
N THR A 4 -12.40 5.13 -18.47
CA THR A 4 -13.71 4.63 -18.00
C THR A 4 -13.62 4.00 -16.60
N THR A 5 -12.49 3.40 -16.28
CA THR A 5 -12.18 2.84 -14.94
C THR A 5 -12.07 3.95 -13.89
N ASP A 6 -11.43 5.08 -14.22
CA ASP A 6 -11.34 6.25 -13.32
C ASP A 6 -12.70 6.85 -13.02
N LEU A 7 -13.61 6.88 -14.00
CA LEU A 7 -14.97 7.36 -13.85
C LEU A 7 -15.85 6.42 -13.01
N LEU A 8 -15.69 5.11 -13.17
CA LEU A 8 -16.43 4.10 -12.38
C LEU A 8 -15.99 4.11 -10.92
N ILE A 9 -14.71 4.31 -10.67
CA ILE A 9 -14.15 4.39 -9.33
C ILE A 9 -14.54 5.74 -8.67
N ALA A 10 -14.50 6.86 -9.38
CA ALA A 10 -14.80 8.19 -8.83
C ALA A 10 -16.24 8.37 -8.36
N ASN A 11 -17.23 7.76 -9.04
CA ASN A 11 -18.65 7.95 -8.73
C ASN A 11 -19.16 7.24 -7.46
N ARG A 12 -18.33 6.44 -6.78
CA ARG A 12 -18.76 5.63 -5.62
C ARG A 12 -18.33 6.19 -4.25
N PHE A 13 -17.67 7.35 -4.23
CA PHE A 13 -17.06 7.90 -3.01
C PHE A 13 -17.91 8.96 -2.26
N GLU A 14 -19.09 9.31 -2.73
CA GLU A 14 -19.88 10.39 -2.12
C GLU A 14 -20.49 10.05 -0.75
N ALA A 15 -20.44 8.80 -0.31
CA ALA A 15 -21.18 8.34 0.87
C ALA A 15 -20.36 8.12 2.14
N GLY A 16 -19.05 8.39 2.17
CA GLY A 16 -18.22 8.21 3.38
C GLY A 16 -18.01 6.75 3.81
N HIS A 17 -18.43 5.79 3.00
CA HIS A 17 -18.23 4.36 3.20
C HIS A 17 -17.56 3.78 1.95
N THR A 18 -16.47 3.04 2.14
CA THR A 18 -15.81 2.35 1.02
C THR A 18 -16.63 1.13 0.64
N ASP A 19 -17.32 1.20 -0.49
CA ASP A 19 -17.86 0.00 -1.13
C ASP A 19 -16.69 -0.83 -1.67
N ILE A 20 -16.19 -1.76 -0.84
CA ILE A 20 -15.04 -2.61 -1.19
C ILE A 20 -15.33 -3.44 -2.43
N ASP A 21 -16.51 -4.00 -2.52
CA ASP A 21 -16.86 -4.87 -3.64
C ASP A 21 -16.87 -4.05 -4.93
N GLY A 22 -17.42 -2.83 -4.88
CA GLY A 22 -17.35 -1.90 -5.98
C GLY A 22 -15.95 -1.40 -6.34
N LEU A 23 -15.01 -1.39 -5.39
CA LEU A 23 -13.62 -1.05 -5.62
C LEU A 23 -12.82 -2.23 -6.21
N ILE A 24 -13.07 -3.43 -5.71
CA ILE A 24 -12.32 -4.65 -6.05
C ILE A 24 -12.81 -5.29 -7.33
N ALA A 25 -14.14 -5.31 -7.58
CA ALA A 25 -14.73 -6.00 -8.71
C ALA A 25 -14.16 -5.57 -10.07
N PRO A 26 -14.01 -4.26 -10.39
CA PRO A 26 -13.45 -3.85 -11.68
C PRO A 26 -12.01 -4.31 -11.89
N LEU A 27 -11.20 -4.36 -10.81
CA LEU A 27 -9.83 -4.85 -10.88
C LEU A 27 -9.79 -6.38 -11.02
N ALA A 28 -10.70 -7.08 -10.35
CA ALA A 28 -10.82 -8.53 -10.46
C ALA A 28 -11.30 -8.99 -11.86
N GLU A 29 -12.22 -8.23 -12.46
CA GLU A 29 -12.64 -8.45 -13.85
C GLU A 29 -11.46 -8.24 -14.81
N ARG A 30 -10.73 -7.14 -14.64
CA ARG A 30 -9.55 -6.84 -15.45
C ARG A 30 -8.46 -7.90 -15.31
N ALA A 31 -8.27 -8.46 -14.13
CA ALA A 31 -7.30 -9.53 -13.91
C ALA A 31 -7.60 -10.82 -14.68
N GLN A 32 -8.84 -11.05 -15.13
CA GLN A 32 -9.19 -12.23 -15.93
C GLN A 32 -8.55 -12.20 -17.32
N ASP A 33 -8.37 -11.01 -17.88
CA ASP A 33 -7.84 -10.80 -19.24
C ASP A 33 -6.38 -10.28 -19.23
N SER A 34 -5.84 -9.96 -18.03
CA SER A 34 -4.50 -9.40 -17.92
C SER A 34 -3.42 -10.48 -17.80
N ALA A 35 -2.34 -10.32 -18.54
CA ALA A 35 -1.16 -11.18 -18.41
C ALA A 35 -0.27 -10.83 -17.20
N SER A 36 -0.41 -9.63 -16.65
CA SER A 36 0.45 -9.08 -15.59
C SER A 36 -0.25 -8.92 -14.24
N LEU A 37 -1.58 -8.91 -14.19
CA LEU A 37 -2.37 -8.71 -12.99
C LEU A 37 -3.05 -10.00 -12.54
N ILE A 38 -2.82 -10.39 -11.30
CA ILE A 38 -3.44 -11.56 -10.67
C ILE A 38 -4.21 -11.08 -9.45
N VAL A 39 -5.45 -11.54 -9.28
CA VAL A 39 -6.22 -11.37 -8.04
C VAL A 39 -6.15 -12.64 -7.21
N GLY A 40 -5.89 -12.48 -5.92
CA GLY A 40 -5.90 -13.57 -4.95
C GLY A 40 -6.69 -13.19 -3.70
N TYR A 41 -6.95 -14.19 -2.86
CA TYR A 41 -7.68 -14.03 -1.61
C TYR A 41 -6.90 -14.71 -0.50
N ALA A 42 -6.39 -13.92 0.44
CA ALA A 42 -5.62 -14.41 1.56
C ALA A 42 -6.57 -14.97 2.64
N PRO A 43 -6.46 -16.26 3.00
CA PRO A 43 -7.36 -16.88 3.95
C PRO A 43 -7.15 -16.34 5.36
N THR A 44 -8.25 -16.10 6.07
CA THR A 44 -8.31 -15.81 7.50
C THR A 44 -8.52 -17.10 8.31
N SER A 45 -8.49 -17.02 9.63
CA SER A 45 -8.72 -18.18 10.50
C SER A 45 -10.17 -18.70 10.44
N THR A 46 -11.12 -17.83 10.11
CA THR A 46 -12.54 -18.18 10.00
C THR A 46 -12.83 -19.19 8.90
N ARG A 47 -11.90 -19.32 7.91
CA ARG A 47 -12.04 -20.15 6.71
C ARG A 47 -13.28 -19.84 5.86
N LEU A 48 -14.04 -18.81 6.18
CA LEU A 48 -15.12 -18.33 5.33
C LEU A 48 -14.51 -17.57 4.14
N ARG A 49 -14.98 -17.89 2.94
CA ARG A 49 -14.48 -17.24 1.72
C ARG A 49 -14.76 -15.75 1.71
N GLU A 50 -15.85 -15.34 2.30
CA GLU A 50 -16.25 -13.94 2.43
C GLU A 50 -15.35 -13.13 3.35
N ASP A 51 -14.62 -13.78 4.27
CA ASP A 51 -13.67 -13.12 5.16
C ASP A 51 -12.24 -13.10 4.60
N ALA A 52 -12.00 -13.77 3.48
CA ALA A 52 -10.70 -13.78 2.85
C ALA A 52 -10.33 -12.39 2.33
N ILE A 53 -9.12 -11.93 2.66
CA ILE A 53 -8.67 -10.58 2.32
C ILE A 53 -8.20 -10.56 0.86
N PRO A 54 -8.82 -9.74 -0.01
CA PRO A 54 -8.42 -9.64 -1.40
C PRO A 54 -7.06 -8.97 -1.52
N TYR A 55 -6.21 -9.51 -2.38
CA TYR A 55 -4.96 -8.89 -2.77
C TYR A 55 -4.75 -8.98 -4.28
N PHE A 56 -3.94 -8.09 -4.78
CA PHE A 56 -3.54 -8.05 -6.18
C PHE A 56 -2.03 -8.25 -6.28
N HIS A 57 -1.63 -9.02 -7.28
CA HIS A 57 -0.23 -9.21 -7.58
C HIS A 57 0.03 -8.79 -9.02
N ILE A 58 0.99 -7.88 -9.19
CA ILE A 58 1.42 -7.38 -10.49
C ILE A 58 2.82 -7.90 -10.75
N CYS A 59 2.97 -8.60 -11.88
CA CYS A 59 4.25 -9.05 -12.40
C CYS A 59 4.59 -8.20 -13.61
N GLY A 60 5.45 -7.22 -13.45
CA GLY A 60 5.97 -6.46 -14.59
C GLY A 60 6.86 -7.31 -15.50
N ALA A 61 7.08 -6.84 -16.71
CA ALA A 61 7.96 -7.51 -17.66
C ALA A 61 9.35 -7.74 -17.03
N TYR A 62 9.90 -8.94 -17.25
CA TYR A 62 11.20 -9.30 -16.69
C TYR A 62 12.30 -8.44 -17.33
N ALA A 63 13.12 -7.85 -16.48
CA ALA A 63 14.37 -7.22 -16.87
C ALA A 63 15.53 -8.22 -16.73
N GLU A 64 16.73 -7.81 -17.14
CA GLU A 64 17.96 -8.62 -16.98
C GLU A 64 18.31 -8.91 -15.51
N HIS A 65 17.75 -8.15 -14.58
CA HIS A 65 17.97 -8.28 -13.14
C HIS A 65 16.72 -8.81 -12.42
N PRO A 66 16.88 -9.44 -11.26
CA PRO A 66 15.75 -9.84 -10.42
C PRO A 66 14.83 -8.64 -10.13
N PRO A 67 13.51 -8.83 -10.16
CA PRO A 67 12.57 -7.73 -9.95
C PRO A 67 12.69 -7.13 -8.55
N VAL A 68 12.38 -5.84 -8.45
CA VAL A 68 12.14 -5.17 -7.16
C VAL A 68 10.80 -5.63 -6.62
N ARG A 69 10.78 -6.20 -5.42
CA ARG A 69 9.57 -6.73 -4.79
C ARG A 69 9.02 -5.76 -3.77
N VAL A 70 7.77 -5.40 -3.95
CA VAL A 70 7.10 -4.40 -3.10
C VAL A 70 5.78 -4.93 -2.56
N LEU A 71 5.59 -4.76 -1.25
CA LEU A 71 4.31 -4.96 -0.60
C LEU A 71 3.66 -3.61 -0.32
N ILE A 72 2.41 -3.43 -0.72
CA ILE A 72 1.62 -2.21 -0.49
C ILE A 72 0.37 -2.56 0.30
N VAL A 73 0.15 -1.87 1.42
CA VAL A 73 -0.95 -2.16 2.33
C VAL A 73 -1.72 -0.88 2.63
N GLY A 74 -3.03 -0.91 2.42
CA GLY A 74 -3.98 0.13 2.83
C GLY A 74 -5.21 -0.45 3.52
N GLY A 75 -6.16 0.43 3.86
CA GLY A 75 -7.35 0.00 4.59
C GLY A 75 -7.01 -0.71 5.89
N TRP A 76 -5.99 -0.22 6.60
CA TRP A 76 -5.55 -0.76 7.89
C TRP A 76 -6.57 -0.53 8.99
N PHE A 77 -7.23 0.62 8.95
CA PHE A 77 -8.41 0.91 9.74
C PHE A 77 -9.66 0.84 8.88
N GLY A 78 -10.74 0.31 9.43
CA GLY A 78 -11.93 0.03 8.65
C GLY A 78 -12.67 1.26 8.11
N ASN A 79 -12.43 2.43 8.68
CA ASN A 79 -13.00 3.68 8.20
C ASN A 79 -12.09 4.45 7.21
N GLU A 80 -11.01 3.86 6.78
CA GLU A 80 -10.15 4.41 5.72
C GLU A 80 -10.83 4.25 4.36
N VAL A 81 -10.96 5.35 3.63
CA VAL A 81 -11.58 5.40 2.30
C VAL A 81 -10.56 5.68 1.21
N ARG A 82 -9.61 6.59 1.49
CA ARG A 82 -8.65 7.09 0.51
C ARG A 82 -7.52 6.12 0.25
N SER A 83 -7.03 5.43 1.29
CA SER A 83 -5.93 4.48 1.13
C SER A 83 -6.32 3.28 0.25
N PRO A 84 -7.51 2.65 0.40
CA PRO A 84 -7.99 1.64 -0.54
C PRO A 84 -8.09 2.14 -1.98
N TYR A 85 -8.63 3.34 -2.16
CA TYR A 85 -8.79 3.95 -3.48
C TYR A 85 -7.45 4.24 -4.15
N ALA A 86 -6.52 4.83 -3.40
CA ALA A 86 -5.18 5.12 -3.90
C ALA A 86 -4.46 3.84 -4.39
N ILE A 87 -4.58 2.75 -3.64
CA ILE A 87 -3.99 1.46 -4.03
C ILE A 87 -4.69 0.89 -5.26
N ALA A 88 -6.02 0.92 -5.32
CA ALA A 88 -6.75 0.42 -6.48
C ALA A 88 -6.35 1.16 -7.77
N ARG A 89 -6.20 2.48 -7.69
CA ARG A 89 -5.74 3.30 -8.82
C ARG A 89 -4.28 2.99 -9.18
N LEU A 90 -3.41 2.83 -8.19
CA LEU A 90 -2.02 2.45 -8.41
C LEU A 90 -1.91 1.11 -9.14
N ILE A 91 -2.70 0.11 -8.72
CA ILE A 91 -2.78 -1.21 -9.38
C ILE A 91 -3.18 -1.04 -10.85
N ALA A 92 -4.27 -0.30 -11.11
CA ALA A 92 -4.75 -0.05 -12.46
C ALA A 92 -3.69 0.67 -13.32
N THR A 93 -2.97 1.63 -12.75
CA THR A 93 -1.91 2.36 -13.47
C THR A 93 -0.73 1.45 -13.81
N LEU A 94 -0.25 0.66 -12.85
CA LEU A 94 0.86 -0.28 -13.07
C LEU A 94 0.53 -1.37 -14.09
N GLU A 95 -0.72 -1.81 -14.11
CA GLU A 95 -1.17 -2.81 -15.07
C GLU A 95 -1.29 -2.24 -16.50
N MET A 96 -1.70 -0.97 -16.61
CA MET A 96 -1.85 -0.31 -17.92
C MET A 96 -0.53 0.23 -18.50
N ASP A 97 0.46 0.50 -17.66
CA ASP A 97 1.73 1.09 -18.08
C ASP A 97 2.88 0.12 -17.83
N GLU A 98 3.25 -0.58 -18.90
CA GLU A 98 4.32 -1.57 -18.91
C GLU A 98 5.69 -0.97 -18.54
N ALA A 99 5.92 0.31 -18.86
CA ALA A 99 7.17 0.98 -18.52
C ALA A 99 7.29 1.25 -17.01
N LEU A 100 6.17 1.53 -16.35
CA LEU A 100 6.14 1.71 -14.90
C LEU A 100 6.29 0.39 -14.14
N SER A 101 5.70 -0.68 -14.65
CA SER A 101 5.74 -2.01 -14.01
C SER A 101 6.98 -2.84 -14.37
N ALA A 102 7.72 -2.50 -15.43
CA ALA A 102 8.91 -3.25 -15.86
C ALA A 102 9.94 -3.44 -14.73
N GLY A 103 10.35 -4.68 -14.48
CA GLY A 103 11.31 -5.04 -13.44
C GLY A 103 10.80 -4.89 -12.01
N VAL A 104 9.48 -4.86 -11.80
CA VAL A 104 8.85 -4.74 -10.49
C VAL A 104 7.84 -5.87 -10.28
N GLU A 105 7.80 -6.43 -9.08
CA GLU A 105 6.73 -7.29 -8.59
C GLU A 105 6.04 -6.57 -7.42
N VAL A 106 4.75 -6.31 -7.55
CA VAL A 106 3.96 -5.63 -6.52
C VAL A 106 2.87 -6.54 -5.99
N THR A 107 2.86 -6.77 -4.68
CA THR A 107 1.71 -7.35 -3.97
C THR A 107 0.99 -6.22 -3.24
N ALA A 108 -0.30 -6.06 -3.49
CA ALA A 108 -1.07 -4.97 -2.92
C ALA A 108 -2.34 -5.46 -2.23
N PHE A 109 -2.55 -5.00 -1.00
CA PHE A 109 -3.75 -5.20 -0.21
C PHE A 109 -4.50 -3.86 -0.10
N PRO A 110 -5.49 -3.58 -0.94
CA PRO A 110 -6.23 -2.31 -0.88
C PRO A 110 -6.94 -2.13 0.45
N VAL A 111 -7.53 -3.21 0.99
CA VAL A 111 -8.24 -3.21 2.26
C VAL A 111 -7.74 -4.37 3.11
N ALA A 112 -6.79 -4.11 3.99
CA ALA A 112 -6.26 -5.13 4.88
C ALA A 112 -7.26 -5.53 5.96
N ASN A 113 -7.95 -4.55 6.58
CA ASN A 113 -8.92 -4.78 7.65
C ASN A 113 -10.36 -4.86 7.14
N LEU A 114 -10.66 -5.93 6.40
CA LEU A 114 -11.94 -6.14 5.77
C LEU A 114 -13.12 -6.17 6.76
N VAL A 115 -12.92 -6.79 7.92
CA VAL A 115 -13.97 -6.92 8.96
C VAL A 115 -14.36 -5.55 9.52
N ALA A 116 -13.37 -4.74 9.91
CA ALA A 116 -13.64 -3.39 10.43
C ALA A 116 -14.21 -2.47 9.32
N ASN A 117 -13.77 -2.65 8.08
CA ASN A 117 -14.29 -1.87 6.97
C ASN A 117 -15.77 -2.17 6.70
N ARG A 118 -16.17 -3.43 6.63
CA ARG A 118 -17.59 -3.82 6.45
C ARG A 118 -18.50 -3.28 7.54
N SER A 119 -18.00 -3.17 8.77
CA SER A 119 -18.73 -2.58 9.90
C SER A 119 -18.58 -1.06 9.99
N ASN A 120 -17.86 -0.44 9.07
CA ASN A 120 -17.51 0.99 9.09
C ASN A 120 -16.96 1.44 10.46
N SER A 121 -16.14 0.60 11.08
CA SER A 121 -15.53 0.84 12.37
C SER A 121 -14.04 1.08 12.24
N TYR A 122 -13.47 1.86 13.15
CA TYR A 122 -12.03 2.15 13.15
C TYR A 122 -11.20 0.87 13.42
N LEU A 123 -11.65 0.06 14.38
CA LEU A 123 -11.02 -1.19 14.80
C LEU A 123 -12.06 -2.31 14.79
N THR A 124 -11.61 -3.56 14.71
CA THR A 124 -12.46 -4.72 14.96
C THR A 124 -12.84 -4.80 16.45
N GLU A 125 -13.94 -5.48 16.74
CA GLU A 125 -14.35 -5.74 18.15
C GLU A 125 -13.24 -6.44 18.93
N GLU A 126 -12.54 -7.39 18.31
CA GLU A 126 -11.41 -8.09 18.91
C GLU A 126 -10.25 -7.17 19.25
N GLN A 127 -9.91 -6.21 18.36
CA GLN A 127 -8.89 -5.20 18.64
C GLN A 127 -9.30 -4.27 19.77
N ILE A 128 -10.58 -3.89 19.84
CA ILE A 128 -11.12 -3.08 20.94
C ILE A 128 -11.05 -3.85 22.25
N ALA A 129 -11.50 -5.11 22.27
CA ALA A 129 -11.55 -5.95 23.48
C ALA A 129 -10.15 -6.24 24.06
N THR A 130 -9.15 -6.44 23.19
CA THR A 130 -7.77 -6.72 23.62
C THR A 130 -6.94 -5.49 23.87
N GLY A 131 -7.43 -4.30 23.52
CA GLY A 131 -6.65 -3.05 23.56
C GLY A 131 -5.47 -3.05 22.56
N ALA A 132 -5.40 -4.02 21.68
CA ALA A 132 -4.34 -4.20 20.70
C ALA A 132 -4.44 -3.11 19.62
N ARG A 133 -3.74 -2.01 19.85
CA ARG A 133 -3.67 -0.88 18.89
C ARG A 133 -2.52 -1.00 17.91
N CYS A 134 -1.63 -1.95 18.13
CA CYS A 134 -0.35 -2.07 17.45
C CYS A 134 -0.22 -3.43 16.80
N TRP A 135 0.75 -3.52 15.91
CA TRP A 135 1.13 -4.71 15.18
C TRP A 135 1.55 -5.88 16.08
N GLU A 136 2.37 -5.60 17.08
CA GLU A 136 2.89 -6.63 17.99
C GLU A 136 1.75 -7.23 18.83
N ASP A 137 1.69 -8.54 18.85
CA ASP A 137 0.72 -9.34 19.62
C ASP A 137 -0.75 -9.06 19.25
N SER A 138 -1.01 -8.46 18.10
CA SER A 138 -2.39 -8.27 17.65
C SER A 138 -3.00 -9.60 17.25
N PRO A 139 -4.12 -10.02 17.85
CA PRO A 139 -4.84 -11.20 17.44
C PRO A 139 -5.58 -11.01 16.10
N ALA A 140 -5.64 -9.77 15.61
CA ALA A 140 -6.41 -9.41 14.44
C ALA A 140 -5.94 -10.16 13.17
N GLU A 141 -6.88 -10.72 12.45
CA GLU A 141 -6.62 -11.58 11.30
C GLU A 141 -5.84 -10.88 10.18
N HIS A 142 -6.13 -9.60 9.92
CA HIS A 142 -5.40 -8.85 8.90
C HIS A 142 -3.91 -8.70 9.24
N VAL A 143 -3.56 -8.55 10.51
CA VAL A 143 -2.16 -8.50 10.97
C VAL A 143 -1.47 -9.83 10.66
N LYS A 144 -2.09 -10.96 11.04
CA LYS A 144 -1.57 -12.31 10.78
C LYS A 144 -1.42 -12.59 9.27
N VAL A 145 -2.35 -12.07 8.45
CA VAL A 145 -2.29 -12.23 6.99
C VAL A 145 -1.08 -11.49 6.44
N ILE A 146 -0.89 -10.22 6.81
CA ILE A 146 0.24 -9.42 6.32
C ILE A 146 1.58 -9.97 6.85
N GLU A 147 1.66 -10.39 8.12
CA GLU A 147 2.86 -11.05 8.65
C GLU A 147 3.21 -12.32 7.87
N ARG A 148 2.21 -13.15 7.58
CA ARG A 148 2.41 -14.36 6.79
C ARG A 148 2.92 -14.06 5.38
N GLU A 149 2.43 -13.00 4.77
CA GLU A 149 2.88 -12.54 3.46
C GLU A 149 4.33 -12.04 3.51
N LEU A 150 4.69 -11.26 4.52
CA LEU A 150 6.06 -10.82 4.75
C LEU A 150 7.05 -11.97 5.00
N HIS A 151 6.58 -13.06 5.62
CA HIS A 151 7.39 -14.26 5.82
C HIS A 151 7.56 -15.11 4.54
N ARG A 152 6.59 -15.00 3.65
CA ARG A 152 6.55 -15.81 2.43
C ARG A 152 7.49 -15.31 1.34
N TYR A 153 7.66 -13.99 1.23
CA TYR A 153 8.43 -13.37 0.16
C TYR A 153 9.46 -12.38 0.69
N PRO A 154 10.67 -12.35 0.10
CA PRO A 154 11.68 -11.36 0.44
C PRO A 154 11.35 -10.03 -0.27
N TYR A 155 10.58 -9.18 0.37
CA TYR A 155 10.29 -7.84 -0.12
C TYR A 155 11.50 -6.91 0.03
N ASP A 156 11.69 -6.01 -0.92
CA ASP A 156 12.68 -4.92 -0.84
C ASP A 156 12.08 -3.69 -0.16
N LEU A 157 10.78 -3.47 -0.37
CA LEU A 157 10.05 -2.33 0.14
C LEU A 157 8.66 -2.75 0.63
N VAL A 158 8.26 -2.19 1.77
CA VAL A 158 6.89 -2.25 2.27
C VAL A 158 6.36 -0.83 2.39
N VAL A 159 5.22 -0.57 1.76
CA VAL A 159 4.54 0.72 1.78
C VAL A 159 3.21 0.58 2.52
N PHE A 160 3.04 1.36 3.58
CA PHE A 160 1.74 1.49 4.25
C PHE A 160 1.09 2.81 3.85
N LEU A 161 -0.10 2.73 3.29
CA LEU A 161 -0.95 3.90 3.09
C LEU A 161 -1.91 4.02 4.27
N ARG A 162 -1.93 5.19 4.89
CA ARG A 162 -2.74 5.47 6.09
C ARG A 162 -3.45 6.79 5.94
N GLU A 163 -4.68 6.86 6.41
CA GLU A 163 -5.35 8.14 6.54
C GLU A 163 -5.01 8.78 7.88
N ASN A 164 -4.65 10.06 7.84
CA ASN A 164 -4.43 10.86 9.03
C ASN A 164 -5.62 11.83 9.21
N PRO A 165 -6.61 11.47 10.04
CA PRO A 165 -7.81 12.29 10.22
C PRO A 165 -7.52 13.66 10.88
N ARG A 166 -6.32 13.85 11.41
CA ARG A 166 -5.87 15.11 12.03
C ARG A 166 -5.07 16.00 11.09
N ALA A 167 -4.69 15.50 9.92
CA ALA A 167 -4.00 16.32 8.93
C ALA A 167 -5.02 17.28 8.31
N LEU A 168 -4.87 18.56 8.58
CA LEU A 168 -5.71 19.63 8.02
C LEU A 168 -5.24 20.12 6.67
N GLU A 169 -4.03 19.70 6.25
CA GLU A 169 -3.39 20.09 5.00
C GLU A 169 -3.61 19.01 3.95
N THR A 170 -3.67 19.42 2.68
CA THR A 170 -3.91 18.53 1.54
C THR A 170 -2.73 17.62 1.18
N ASP A 171 -1.61 17.77 1.88
CA ASP A 171 -0.34 17.17 1.52
C ASP A 171 -0.22 15.72 2.00
N ALA A 172 0.33 14.86 1.16
CA ALA A 172 0.79 13.55 1.60
C ALA A 172 2.03 13.69 2.49
N GLU A 173 2.03 13.04 3.63
CA GLU A 173 3.16 13.00 4.54
C GLU A 173 3.85 11.64 4.48
N VAL A 174 5.14 11.62 4.17
CA VAL A 174 5.90 10.38 4.03
C VAL A 174 6.88 10.21 5.18
N TRP A 175 6.86 9.05 5.80
CA TRP A 175 7.83 8.63 6.81
C TRP A 175 8.62 7.44 6.28
N LEU A 176 9.91 7.55 6.32
CA LEU A 176 10.85 6.48 5.97
C LEU A 176 11.38 5.88 7.27
N ALA A 177 11.00 4.64 7.55
CA ALA A 177 11.53 3.86 8.66
C ALA A 177 12.74 3.04 8.18
N GLU A 178 13.83 3.16 8.91
CA GLU A 178 15.11 2.38 8.82
C GLU A 178 15.69 1.87 7.47
N GLU A 179 16.81 1.61 7.53
CA GLU A 179 18.21 1.81 7.18
C GLU A 179 18.69 1.18 5.87
N SER A 180 18.13 0.05 5.39
CA SER A 180 18.77 -0.69 4.29
C SER A 180 18.82 0.08 2.96
N HIS A 181 17.79 0.81 2.63
CA HIS A 181 17.73 1.61 1.39
C HIS A 181 17.53 3.11 1.65
N LYS A 182 17.72 3.55 2.88
CA LYS A 182 17.46 4.94 3.30
C LYS A 182 18.10 5.98 2.39
N ARG A 183 19.33 5.74 1.95
CA ARG A 183 20.03 6.68 1.09
C ARG A 183 19.39 6.76 -0.29
N VAL A 184 19.01 5.63 -0.88
CA VAL A 184 18.37 5.56 -2.20
C VAL A 184 16.97 6.16 -2.14
N LEU A 185 16.15 5.69 -1.21
CA LEU A 185 14.77 6.15 -1.05
C LEU A 185 14.69 7.62 -0.61
N GLY A 186 15.58 8.05 0.30
CA GLY A 186 15.67 9.44 0.73
C GLY A 186 16.07 10.39 -0.39
N ALA A 187 16.98 9.98 -1.29
CA ALA A 187 17.32 10.75 -2.47
C ALA A 187 16.15 10.87 -3.44
N ALA A 188 15.39 9.78 -3.65
CA ALA A 188 14.20 9.78 -4.49
C ALA A 188 13.10 10.71 -3.94
N LEU A 189 12.82 10.63 -2.64
CA LEU A 189 11.85 11.50 -1.98
C LEU A 189 12.28 12.98 -2.02
N LYS A 190 13.57 13.26 -1.88
CA LYS A 190 14.11 14.61 -2.01
C LYS A 190 13.96 15.16 -3.43
N ALA A 191 14.21 14.32 -4.45
CA ALA A 191 14.01 14.71 -5.84
C ALA A 191 12.53 14.96 -6.13
N TYR A 192 11.65 14.08 -5.69
CA TYR A 192 10.21 14.23 -5.83
C TYR A 192 9.70 15.51 -5.14
N ALA A 193 10.16 15.80 -3.93
CA ALA A 193 9.82 17.03 -3.20
C ALA A 193 10.26 18.32 -3.91
N ALA A 194 11.34 18.27 -4.66
CA ALA A 194 11.80 19.43 -5.42
C ALA A 194 10.89 19.79 -6.60
N GLU A 195 10.18 18.79 -7.13
CA GLU A 195 9.23 18.92 -8.25
C GLU A 195 7.79 19.11 -7.78
N THR A 196 7.50 18.78 -6.50
CA THR A 196 6.14 18.80 -5.93
C THR A 196 6.10 19.74 -4.72
N PRO A 197 5.71 21.01 -4.89
CA PRO A 197 5.89 22.07 -3.87
C PRO A 197 5.21 21.79 -2.52
N ASN A 198 4.10 21.06 -2.53
CA ASN A 198 3.32 20.77 -1.32
C ASN A 198 3.66 19.43 -0.68
N PHE A 199 4.63 18.71 -1.23
CA PHE A 199 5.02 17.42 -0.69
C PHE A 199 5.98 17.55 0.50
N ARG A 200 5.69 16.84 1.58
CA ARG A 200 6.51 16.80 2.79
C ARG A 200 6.93 15.38 3.12
N TRP A 201 8.17 15.18 3.48
CA TRP A 201 8.66 13.90 3.94
C TRP A 201 9.60 14.02 5.15
N LYS A 202 9.64 12.98 5.95
CA LYS A 202 10.44 12.91 7.18
C LYS A 202 11.20 11.59 7.23
N THR A 203 12.43 11.63 7.73
CA THR A 203 13.31 10.45 7.82
C THR A 203 13.10 9.62 9.08
N ASN A 204 12.41 10.13 10.08
CA ASN A 204 12.10 9.40 11.32
C ASN A 204 10.70 9.79 11.79
N PRO A 205 9.78 8.86 11.90
CA PRO A 205 8.48 9.14 12.47
C PRO A 205 8.64 9.52 13.94
N THR A 206 8.18 10.71 14.30
CA THR A 206 8.22 11.19 15.67
C THR A 206 7.07 10.60 16.51
N THR A 207 6.13 9.94 15.89
CA THR A 207 4.94 9.37 16.54
C THR A 207 5.13 7.90 16.88
N PRO A 208 4.83 7.47 18.13
CA PRO A 208 4.98 6.10 18.59
C PRO A 208 4.22 5.05 17.75
N VAL A 209 3.18 5.48 17.04
CA VAL A 209 2.30 4.62 16.25
C VAL A 209 3.04 3.94 15.09
N TYR A 210 4.10 4.57 14.59
CA TYR A 210 4.88 4.07 13.45
C TYR A 210 6.24 3.51 13.86
N ARG A 211 6.56 3.48 15.15
CA ARG A 211 7.87 3.07 15.66
C ARG A 211 8.12 1.58 15.70
N ARG A 212 7.11 0.78 15.46
CA ARG A 212 7.31 -0.66 15.51
C ARG A 212 7.42 -1.15 14.09
N SER A 213 8.67 -1.24 13.65
CA SER A 213 9.05 -2.14 12.57
C SER A 213 8.35 -3.47 12.77
N PHE A 214 7.95 -4.08 11.67
CA PHE A 214 7.52 -5.46 11.69
C PHE A 214 8.46 -6.28 12.57
N THR A 215 7.92 -7.15 13.39
CA THR A 215 8.72 -8.08 14.18
C THR A 215 9.78 -8.64 13.24
N PRO A 216 11.08 -8.46 13.55
CA PRO A 216 12.11 -8.88 12.62
C PRO A 216 11.84 -10.34 12.27
N VAL A 217 11.61 -10.60 11.00
CA VAL A 217 11.42 -11.95 10.52
C VAL A 217 12.74 -12.67 10.82
N PRO A 218 12.81 -13.61 11.77
CA PRO A 218 14.07 -14.07 12.37
C PRO A 218 15.01 -14.74 11.39
N LYS A 219 14.64 -14.90 10.12
CA LYS A 219 15.39 -15.65 9.11
C LYS A 219 15.43 -15.03 7.73
N VAL A 220 14.94 -13.81 7.53
CA VAL A 220 15.09 -13.15 6.24
C VAL A 220 16.46 -12.52 6.19
N ALA A 221 17.24 -12.89 5.19
CA ALA A 221 18.61 -12.41 5.02
C ALA A 221 18.69 -10.88 4.84
N ARG A 222 17.56 -10.24 4.60
CA ARG A 222 17.43 -8.79 4.42
C ARG A 222 16.06 -8.32 4.88
N GLN A 223 16.02 -7.34 5.77
CA GLN A 223 14.78 -6.68 6.14
C GLN A 223 14.34 -5.71 5.03
N PRO A 224 13.04 -5.66 4.67
CA PRO A 224 12.55 -4.67 3.73
C PRO A 224 12.69 -3.27 4.29
N SER A 225 12.85 -2.28 3.41
CA SER A 225 12.64 -0.89 3.80
C SER A 225 11.16 -0.62 4.02
N GLU A 226 10.84 0.15 5.05
CA GLU A 226 9.45 0.54 5.34
C GLU A 226 9.23 2.01 5.00
N VAL A 227 8.13 2.28 4.34
CA VAL A 227 7.64 3.62 4.05
C VAL A 227 6.18 3.71 4.46
N VAL A 228 5.86 4.73 5.23
CA VAL A 228 4.46 5.05 5.55
C VAL A 228 4.07 6.32 4.82
N ILE A 229 3.00 6.27 4.05
CA ILE A 229 2.44 7.42 3.37
C ILE A 229 1.13 7.78 4.07
N GLY A 230 1.12 8.93 4.74
CA GLY A 230 -0.06 9.49 5.39
C GLY A 230 -0.85 10.35 4.40
N LEU A 231 -2.12 10.04 4.24
CA LEU A 231 -3.07 10.79 3.43
C LEU A 231 -3.83 11.77 4.32
N SER A 232 -3.95 13.00 3.89
CA SER A 232 -4.79 13.98 4.60
C SER A 232 -6.27 13.61 4.47
N ALA A 233 -7.06 13.92 5.49
CA ALA A 233 -8.52 13.88 5.39
C ALA A 233 -9.09 15.05 4.59
N ALA A 234 -8.30 16.10 4.34
CA ALA A 234 -8.68 17.25 3.53
C ALA A 234 -8.40 17.01 2.03
N GLY A 235 -9.08 17.73 1.16
CA GLY A 235 -8.94 17.64 -0.28
C GLY A 235 -9.77 16.51 -0.93
N SER A 236 -9.76 16.48 -2.25
CA SER A 236 -10.46 15.45 -3.00
C SER A 236 -9.66 14.13 -3.02
N PRO A 237 -10.32 12.97 -2.96
CA PRO A 237 -9.64 11.68 -3.08
C PRO A 237 -8.81 11.54 -4.37
N SER A 238 -9.24 12.17 -5.46
CA SER A 238 -8.57 12.08 -6.76
C SER A 238 -7.23 12.83 -6.79
N GLU A 239 -7.12 14.00 -6.16
CA GLU A 239 -5.87 14.76 -6.09
C GLU A 239 -4.83 14.02 -5.26
N GLN A 240 -5.21 13.58 -4.07
CA GLN A 240 -4.31 12.82 -3.19
C GLN A 240 -3.85 11.50 -3.78
N THR A 241 -4.68 10.86 -4.58
CA THR A 241 -4.32 9.61 -5.24
C THR A 241 -3.23 9.80 -6.27
N THR A 242 -3.23 10.95 -6.96
CA THR A 242 -2.19 11.29 -7.93
C THR A 242 -0.85 11.47 -7.22
N ASP A 243 -0.84 12.13 -6.07
CA ASP A 243 0.37 12.33 -5.27
C ASP A 243 0.93 11.00 -4.74
N VAL A 244 0.06 10.12 -4.24
CA VAL A 244 0.47 8.78 -3.78
C VAL A 244 1.12 7.98 -4.90
N ALA A 245 0.49 7.96 -6.07
CA ALA A 245 1.03 7.24 -7.23
C ALA A 245 2.41 7.79 -7.62
N GLY A 246 2.56 9.11 -7.69
CA GLY A 246 3.83 9.76 -7.97
C GLY A 246 4.92 9.40 -6.96
N ILE A 247 4.61 9.42 -5.66
CA ILE A 247 5.53 9.01 -4.60
C ILE A 247 5.96 7.56 -4.78
N VAL A 248 5.00 6.65 -4.94
CA VAL A 248 5.30 5.22 -5.08
C VAL A 248 6.13 4.97 -6.34
N PHE A 249 5.80 5.58 -7.47
CA PHE A 249 6.58 5.45 -8.70
C PHE A 249 8.02 5.97 -8.56
N ALA A 250 8.22 7.08 -7.85
CA ALA A 250 9.55 7.60 -7.56
C ALA A 250 10.37 6.59 -6.74
N LEU A 251 9.76 5.95 -5.73
CA LEU A 251 10.40 4.93 -4.92
C LEU A 251 10.72 3.66 -5.73
N LEU A 252 9.78 3.17 -6.54
CA LEU A 252 9.96 2.00 -7.40
C LEU A 252 11.10 2.24 -8.40
N LYS A 253 11.08 3.40 -9.07
CA LYS A 253 12.14 3.77 -10.01
C LYS A 253 13.51 3.79 -9.34
N ALA A 254 13.62 4.42 -8.17
CA ALA A 254 14.90 4.52 -7.46
C ALA A 254 15.46 3.16 -7.04
N LEU A 255 14.61 2.24 -6.58
CA LEU A 255 15.03 0.88 -6.24
C LEU A 255 15.44 0.09 -7.48
N ARG A 256 14.70 0.21 -8.57
CA ARG A 256 15.02 -0.44 -9.84
C ARG A 256 16.37 0.06 -10.38
N ASP A 257 16.57 1.38 -10.42
CA ASP A 257 17.82 1.99 -10.89
C ASP A 257 19.01 1.55 -10.02
N ALA A 258 18.84 1.50 -8.69
CA ALA A 258 19.87 1.03 -7.77
C ALA A 258 20.20 -0.46 -7.96
N ARG A 259 19.20 -1.29 -8.26
CA ARG A 259 19.42 -2.72 -8.56
C ARG A 259 20.16 -2.91 -9.87
N GLN A 260 19.81 -2.19 -10.91
CA GLN A 260 20.53 -2.20 -12.18
C GLN A 260 21.97 -1.76 -12.04
N ALA A 261 22.24 -0.81 -11.12
CA ALA A 261 23.59 -0.37 -10.78
C ALA A 261 24.37 -1.32 -9.84
N GLY A 262 23.78 -2.45 -9.41
CA GLY A 262 24.38 -3.37 -8.46
C GLY A 262 24.54 -2.79 -7.04
N ALA A 263 23.75 -1.78 -6.69
CA ALA A 263 23.77 -1.12 -5.39
C ALA A 263 22.73 -1.66 -4.39
N LEU A 264 21.95 -2.66 -4.82
CA LEU A 264 20.94 -3.36 -4.00
C LEU A 264 21.28 -4.84 -3.85
#